data_300f251ead6642bef418ca301a7f1beb
#
_entry.id   300f251ead6642bef418ca301a7f1beb
#
_cell.length_a   1.000
_cell.length_b   1.000
_cell.length_c   1.000
_cell.angle_alpha   90.00
_cell.angle_beta   90.00
_cell.angle_gamma   90.00
#
_symmetry.space_group_name_H-M   'P 1'
#
loop_
_entity.id
_entity.type
_entity.pdbx_description
1 polymer ?
#
loop_
_entity_poly.entity_id
_entity_poly.type
_entity_poly.pdbx_seq_one_letter_code
_entity_poly.pdbx_strand_id
1 'polypeptide(L)'
;SRVLNHDETLNAQEETKKRIFEIAEELEYEVRAQKKRRRKLKIGVFYSYSPEEELQDPYYLCIRLAIEKKLEEEGYTKVIVKLDDSPEMINGLDGVICTGTFTKKMVEAIEIWECPVIFIDADPNPKRFDSIVVDYRRAVEEIVSYLVECGHTKIGMIGCREVDKEGDEVLDTRIQHFQNALKKRGLYHPEYTKFGAYYAKYGYKLLKEFYEEGNLPTALFVANDSM
;
A
#
# COMPACT_ATOMS: atom_id res chain seq x y z
N SER A 1 3.27 -41.25 -11.56
CA SER A 1 2.39 -42.39 -11.27
C SER A 1 0.98 -41.92 -10.93
N ARG A 2 -0.07 -42.59 -11.43
CA ARG A 2 -1.48 -42.27 -11.12
C ARG A 2 -1.78 -42.50 -9.62
N VAL A 3 -1.12 -43.49 -9.00
CA VAL A 3 -1.25 -43.76 -7.55
C VAL A 3 -0.72 -42.56 -6.74
N LEU A 4 0.46 -42.07 -7.03
CA LEU A 4 1.07 -40.96 -6.33
C LEU A 4 0.33 -39.62 -6.52
N ASN A 5 -0.54 -39.53 -7.55
CA ASN A 5 -1.41 -38.38 -7.80
C ASN A 5 -2.80 -38.55 -7.18
N HIS A 6 -3.03 -39.53 -6.31
CA HIS A 6 -4.32 -39.83 -5.66
C HIS A 6 -5.48 -39.95 -6.67
N ASP A 7 -5.25 -40.61 -7.81
CA ASP A 7 -6.28 -40.84 -8.83
C ASP A 7 -7.29 -41.90 -8.33
N GLU A 8 -8.44 -41.44 -7.85
CA GLU A 8 -9.50 -42.30 -7.29
C GLU A 8 -10.12 -43.25 -8.32
N THR A 9 -9.92 -43.02 -9.62
CA THR A 9 -10.44 -43.87 -10.69
C THR A 9 -9.56 -45.11 -10.94
N LEU A 10 -8.41 -45.20 -10.26
CA LEU A 10 -7.47 -46.28 -10.42
C LEU A 10 -7.86 -47.47 -9.50
N ASN A 11 -8.28 -48.54 -10.10
CA ASN A 11 -8.60 -49.78 -9.40
C ASN A 11 -7.31 -50.59 -9.13
N ALA A 12 -6.55 -50.17 -8.09
CA ALA A 12 -5.38 -50.89 -7.59
C ALA A 12 -5.59 -51.32 -6.17
N GLN A 13 -5.09 -52.52 -5.80
CA GLN A 13 -5.17 -53.05 -4.45
C GLN A 13 -4.49 -52.09 -3.47
N GLU A 14 -5.08 -51.87 -2.30
CA GLU A 14 -4.59 -50.95 -1.26
C GLU A 14 -3.15 -51.26 -0.84
N GLU A 15 -2.79 -52.53 -0.79
CA GLU A 15 -1.43 -52.97 -0.47
C GLU A 15 -0.41 -52.54 -1.52
N THR A 16 -0.79 -52.55 -2.81
CA THR A 16 0.04 -52.07 -3.90
C THR A 16 0.18 -50.53 -3.86
N LYS A 17 -0.88 -49.83 -3.53
CA LYS A 17 -0.82 -48.37 -3.36
C LYS A 17 0.13 -48.00 -2.22
N LYS A 18 0.00 -48.64 -1.06
CA LYS A 18 0.84 -48.42 0.11
C LYS A 18 2.34 -48.63 -0.22
N ARG A 19 2.65 -49.75 -0.90
CA ARG A 19 4.03 -50.08 -1.29
C ARG A 19 4.62 -49.07 -2.27
N ILE A 20 3.80 -48.48 -3.16
CA ILE A 20 4.24 -47.41 -4.10
C ILE A 20 4.55 -46.13 -3.32
N PHE A 21 3.79 -45.77 -2.29
CA PHE A 21 4.09 -44.63 -1.45
C PHE A 21 5.38 -44.82 -0.63
N GLU A 22 5.55 -46.02 -0.01
CA GLU A 22 6.75 -46.38 0.75
C GLU A 22 8.02 -46.28 -0.13
N ILE A 23 8.02 -46.85 -1.34
CA ILE A 23 9.15 -46.79 -2.28
C ILE A 23 9.39 -45.34 -2.76
N ALA A 24 8.32 -44.54 -2.96
CA ALA A 24 8.47 -43.18 -3.37
C ALA A 24 9.13 -42.36 -2.26
N GLU A 25 8.81 -42.60 -1.00
CA GLU A 25 9.41 -41.97 0.17
C GLU A 25 10.87 -42.41 0.36
N GLU A 26 11.19 -43.71 0.24
CA GLU A 26 12.57 -44.23 0.29
C GLU A 26 13.49 -43.64 -0.80
N LEU A 27 12.92 -43.36 -1.99
CA LEU A 27 13.66 -42.79 -3.12
C LEU A 27 13.64 -41.27 -3.13
N GLU A 28 13.12 -40.62 -2.09
CA GLU A 28 12.91 -39.17 -2.04
C GLU A 28 12.24 -38.63 -3.33
N TYR A 29 11.32 -39.46 -3.90
CA TYR A 29 10.65 -39.11 -5.14
C TYR A 29 9.58 -38.05 -4.89
N GLU A 30 9.95 -36.79 -5.11
CA GLU A 30 8.98 -35.71 -5.15
C GLU A 30 7.98 -35.95 -6.29
N VAL A 31 6.73 -36.26 -5.92
CA VAL A 31 5.63 -36.21 -6.87
C VAL A 31 5.64 -34.80 -7.44
N ARG A 32 6.01 -34.69 -8.72
CA ARG A 32 5.75 -33.43 -9.44
C ARG A 32 4.26 -33.20 -9.35
N ALA A 33 3.83 -32.47 -8.32
CA ALA A 33 2.47 -31.93 -8.25
C ALA A 33 2.23 -31.39 -9.65
N GLN A 34 1.21 -31.90 -10.33
CA GLN A 34 0.78 -31.27 -11.57
C GLN A 34 0.60 -29.82 -11.19
N LYS A 35 1.54 -28.95 -11.59
CA LYS A 35 1.31 -27.51 -11.59
C LYS A 35 0.03 -27.39 -12.39
N LYS A 36 -1.14 -27.37 -11.70
CA LYS A 36 -2.41 -26.97 -12.33
C LYS A 36 -1.97 -25.76 -13.14
N ARG A 37 -2.10 -25.82 -14.47
CA ARG A 37 -1.79 -24.65 -15.31
C ARG A 37 -2.57 -23.51 -14.70
N ARG A 38 -1.93 -22.74 -13.80
CA ARG A 38 -2.55 -21.56 -13.20
C ARG A 38 -2.95 -20.71 -14.38
N ARG A 39 -4.24 -20.45 -14.50
CA ARG A 39 -4.75 -19.53 -15.51
C ARG A 39 -3.90 -18.27 -15.40
N LYS A 40 -3.30 -17.82 -16.50
CA LYS A 40 -2.58 -16.56 -16.52
C LYS A 40 -3.60 -15.46 -16.32
N LEU A 41 -3.60 -14.86 -15.13
CA LEU A 41 -4.49 -13.76 -14.82
C LEU A 41 -4.03 -12.49 -15.54
N LYS A 42 -5.00 -11.67 -15.94
CA LYS A 42 -4.78 -10.31 -16.45
C LYS A 42 -5.07 -9.33 -15.32
N ILE A 43 -4.03 -8.75 -14.75
CA ILE A 43 -4.14 -7.83 -13.62
C ILE A 43 -3.93 -6.41 -14.12
N GLY A 44 -4.95 -5.58 -13.93
CA GLY A 44 -4.87 -4.15 -14.11
C GLY A 44 -4.02 -3.52 -13.01
N VAL A 45 -3.25 -2.50 -13.34
CA VAL A 45 -2.57 -1.65 -12.36
C VAL A 45 -2.90 -0.20 -12.68
N PHE A 46 -3.47 0.49 -11.71
CA PHE A 46 -3.78 1.91 -11.75
C PHE A 46 -2.87 2.66 -10.78
N TYR A 47 -2.17 3.66 -11.27
CA TYR A 47 -1.33 4.55 -10.49
C TYR A 47 -1.94 5.94 -10.50
N SER A 48 -2.23 6.50 -9.32
CA SER A 48 -2.83 7.85 -9.18
C SER A 48 -1.81 8.99 -9.28
N TYR A 49 -0.55 8.65 -9.44
CA TYR A 49 0.59 9.57 -9.48
C TYR A 49 1.33 9.49 -10.82
N SER A 50 2.08 10.53 -11.14
CA SER A 50 2.87 10.65 -12.37
C SER A 50 4.29 10.10 -12.20
N PRO A 51 5.00 9.79 -13.32
CA PRO A 51 6.42 9.44 -13.28
C PRO A 51 7.30 10.56 -12.70
N GLU A 52 6.90 11.82 -12.87
CA GLU A 52 7.61 12.98 -12.33
C GLU A 52 7.53 13.03 -10.81
N GLU A 53 6.39 12.68 -10.22
CA GLU A 53 6.20 12.56 -8.78
C GLU A 53 7.01 11.40 -8.20
N GLU A 54 7.09 10.24 -8.89
CA GLU A 54 7.94 9.12 -8.49
C GLU A 54 9.43 9.49 -8.42
N LEU A 55 9.91 10.38 -9.30
CA LEU A 55 11.31 10.82 -9.29
C LEU A 55 11.64 11.73 -8.11
N GLN A 56 10.64 12.39 -7.54
CA GLN A 56 10.81 13.31 -6.41
C GLN A 56 10.70 12.62 -5.05
N ASP A 57 9.88 11.57 -4.98
CA ASP A 57 9.76 10.69 -3.82
C ASP A 57 9.70 9.22 -4.29
N PRO A 58 10.72 8.40 -3.98
CA PRO A 58 10.81 7.03 -4.47
C PRO A 58 9.83 6.05 -3.78
N TYR A 59 9.01 6.49 -2.83
CA TYR A 59 8.09 5.64 -2.07
C TYR A 59 7.17 4.83 -3.00
N TYR A 60 6.42 5.49 -3.87
CA TYR A 60 5.53 4.81 -4.80
C TYR A 60 6.28 4.07 -5.91
N LEU A 61 7.47 4.54 -6.29
CA LEU A 61 8.35 3.80 -7.20
C LEU A 61 8.71 2.42 -6.63
N CYS A 62 9.07 2.34 -5.36
CA CYS A 62 9.40 1.07 -4.71
C CYS A 62 8.19 0.13 -4.66
N ILE A 63 7.00 0.64 -4.34
CA ILE A 63 5.75 -0.13 -4.33
C ILE A 63 5.44 -0.64 -5.74
N ARG A 64 5.51 0.21 -6.75
CA ARG A 64 5.28 -0.16 -8.15
C ARG A 64 6.21 -1.27 -8.62
N LEU A 65 7.52 -1.13 -8.39
CA LEU A 65 8.50 -2.14 -8.76
C LEU A 65 8.26 -3.48 -8.06
N ALA A 66 7.85 -3.46 -6.79
CA ALA A 66 7.52 -4.67 -6.06
C ALA A 66 6.26 -5.37 -6.62
N ILE A 67 5.21 -4.61 -6.95
CA ILE A 67 4.00 -5.14 -7.61
C ILE A 67 4.36 -5.75 -8.96
N GLU A 68 5.07 -5.02 -9.81
CA GLU A 68 5.43 -5.46 -11.15
C GLU A 68 6.28 -6.74 -11.12
N LYS A 69 7.29 -6.77 -10.26
CA LYS A 69 8.13 -7.96 -10.04
C LYS A 69 7.29 -9.16 -9.59
N LYS A 70 6.35 -8.96 -8.65
CA LYS A 70 5.50 -10.04 -8.16
C LYS A 70 4.56 -10.58 -9.24
N LEU A 71 3.96 -9.73 -10.04
CA LEU A 71 3.12 -10.13 -11.17
C LEU A 71 3.91 -10.95 -12.19
N GLU A 72 5.16 -10.56 -12.48
CA GLU A 72 6.05 -11.29 -13.37
C GLU A 72 6.43 -12.67 -12.83
N GLU A 73 6.82 -12.75 -11.55
CA GLU A 73 7.15 -14.02 -10.85
C GLU A 73 5.99 -15.03 -10.90
N GLU A 74 4.76 -14.55 -10.72
CA GLU A 74 3.55 -15.39 -10.80
C GLU A 74 3.13 -15.68 -12.26
N GLY A 75 3.77 -15.05 -13.24
CA GLY A 75 3.48 -15.20 -14.67
C GLY A 75 2.14 -14.56 -15.07
N TYR A 76 1.66 -13.55 -14.36
CA TYR A 76 0.46 -12.80 -14.68
C TYR A 76 0.73 -11.74 -15.75
N THR A 77 -0.31 -11.37 -16.50
CA THR A 77 -0.21 -10.29 -17.48
C THR A 77 -0.59 -8.98 -16.83
N LYS A 78 0.35 -8.04 -16.77
CA LYS A 78 0.11 -6.67 -16.31
C LYS A 78 -0.56 -5.85 -17.41
N VAL A 79 -1.59 -5.10 -17.07
CA VAL A 79 -2.28 -4.12 -17.92
C VAL A 79 -2.31 -2.77 -17.19
N ILE A 80 -1.76 -1.72 -17.80
CA ILE A 80 -1.90 -0.37 -17.23
C ILE A 80 -3.34 0.10 -17.45
N VAL A 81 -3.98 0.58 -16.40
CA VAL A 81 -5.37 1.06 -16.40
C VAL A 81 -5.40 2.56 -16.14
N LYS A 82 -6.30 3.25 -16.82
CA LYS A 82 -6.60 4.67 -16.61
C LYS A 82 -8.08 4.85 -16.28
N LEU A 83 -8.43 5.98 -15.68
CA LEU A 83 -9.82 6.28 -15.31
C LEU A 83 -10.75 6.47 -16.53
N ASP A 84 -10.18 6.87 -17.66
CA ASP A 84 -10.91 7.08 -18.93
C ASP A 84 -10.93 5.85 -19.85
N ASP A 85 -10.37 4.72 -19.40
CA ASP A 85 -10.48 3.46 -20.13
C ASP A 85 -11.93 2.96 -20.15
N SER A 86 -12.30 2.26 -21.22
CA SER A 86 -13.68 1.78 -21.35
C SER A 86 -14.03 0.74 -20.28
N PRO A 87 -15.27 0.75 -19.75
CA PRO A 87 -15.74 -0.22 -18.77
C PRO A 87 -15.55 -1.67 -19.23
N GLU A 88 -15.76 -1.96 -20.54
CA GLU A 88 -15.60 -3.30 -21.10
C GLU A 88 -14.16 -3.80 -21.00
N MET A 89 -13.18 -2.91 -21.22
CA MET A 89 -11.77 -3.24 -21.08
C MET A 89 -11.44 -3.59 -19.63
N ILE A 90 -11.88 -2.78 -18.69
CA ILE A 90 -11.60 -2.93 -17.26
C ILE A 90 -12.31 -4.18 -16.71
N ASN A 91 -13.59 -4.38 -17.04
CA ASN A 91 -14.37 -5.53 -16.60
C ASN A 91 -13.89 -6.86 -17.21
N GLY A 92 -13.10 -6.80 -18.28
CA GLY A 92 -12.41 -7.94 -18.87
C GLY A 92 -11.13 -8.38 -18.14
N LEU A 93 -10.70 -7.67 -17.07
CA LEU A 93 -9.56 -8.01 -16.22
C LEU A 93 -9.98 -8.97 -15.10
N ASP A 94 -9.03 -9.76 -14.61
CA ASP A 94 -9.25 -10.65 -13.47
C ASP A 94 -9.20 -9.89 -12.12
N GLY A 95 -8.71 -8.66 -12.12
CA GLY A 95 -8.70 -7.72 -11.00
C GLY A 95 -7.82 -6.52 -11.29
N VAL A 96 -7.96 -5.47 -10.47
CA VAL A 96 -7.17 -4.23 -10.57
C VAL A 96 -6.52 -3.91 -9.22
N ILE A 97 -5.25 -3.54 -9.26
CA ILE A 97 -4.49 -3.00 -8.14
C ILE A 97 -4.42 -1.48 -8.32
N CYS A 98 -4.95 -0.73 -7.37
CA CYS A 98 -4.93 0.73 -7.34
C CYS A 98 -3.91 1.20 -6.30
N THR A 99 -2.93 2.03 -6.69
CA THR A 99 -1.84 2.49 -5.82
C THR A 99 -1.70 3.99 -5.87
N GLY A 100 -1.53 4.61 -4.69
CA GLY A 100 -1.33 6.05 -4.55
C GLY A 100 -2.39 6.73 -3.69
N THR A 101 -2.56 8.02 -3.90
CA THR A 101 -3.57 8.86 -3.24
C THR A 101 -4.78 9.05 -4.14
N PHE A 102 -5.98 9.03 -3.57
CA PHE A 102 -7.21 9.02 -4.36
C PHE A 102 -8.13 10.15 -3.92
N THR A 103 -8.57 10.96 -4.87
CA THR A 103 -9.63 11.92 -4.66
C THR A 103 -10.99 11.24 -4.65
N LYS A 104 -11.98 11.91 -4.10
CA LYS A 104 -13.36 11.39 -4.10
C LYS A 104 -13.86 11.05 -5.49
N LYS A 105 -13.58 11.90 -6.48
CA LYS A 105 -13.99 11.67 -7.88
C LYS A 105 -13.32 10.44 -8.49
N MET A 106 -12.03 10.20 -8.17
CA MET A 106 -11.34 9.00 -8.62
C MET A 106 -11.97 7.74 -8.02
N VAL A 107 -12.31 7.77 -6.74
CA VAL A 107 -12.98 6.65 -6.07
C VAL A 107 -14.35 6.39 -6.69
N GLU A 108 -15.17 7.43 -6.91
CA GLU A 108 -16.46 7.31 -7.57
C GLU A 108 -16.36 6.70 -8.99
N ALA A 109 -15.29 7.06 -9.73
CA ALA A 109 -15.02 6.47 -11.05
C ALA A 109 -14.60 5.00 -10.95
N ILE A 110 -13.88 4.61 -9.89
CA ILE A 110 -13.46 3.22 -9.65
C ILE A 110 -14.63 2.36 -9.14
N GLU A 111 -15.57 2.94 -8.42
CA GLU A 111 -16.74 2.22 -7.87
C GLU A 111 -17.66 1.60 -8.93
N ILE A 112 -17.62 2.11 -10.17
CA ILE A 112 -18.40 1.53 -11.27
C ILE A 112 -17.74 0.31 -11.93
N TRP A 113 -16.48 0.00 -11.59
CA TRP A 113 -15.80 -1.18 -12.11
C TRP A 113 -16.38 -2.46 -11.49
N GLU A 114 -16.68 -3.44 -12.34
CA GLU A 114 -17.28 -4.72 -11.90
C GLU A 114 -16.26 -5.79 -11.55
N CYS A 115 -14.98 -5.60 -11.92
CA CYS A 115 -13.90 -6.50 -11.56
C CYS A 115 -13.46 -6.28 -10.09
N PRO A 116 -12.82 -7.29 -9.45
CA PRO A 116 -12.21 -7.12 -8.13
C PRO A 116 -11.17 -6.00 -8.11
N VAL A 117 -11.24 -5.12 -7.12
CA VAL A 117 -10.30 -4.01 -6.92
C VAL A 117 -9.70 -4.09 -5.54
N ILE A 118 -8.38 -3.92 -5.44
CA ILE A 118 -7.66 -3.76 -4.19
C ILE A 118 -6.87 -2.45 -4.19
N PHE A 119 -6.91 -1.73 -3.08
CA PHE A 119 -6.11 -0.52 -2.89
C PHE A 119 -4.83 -0.82 -2.12
N ILE A 120 -3.73 -0.16 -2.50
CA ILE A 120 -2.47 -0.18 -1.78
C ILE A 120 -2.14 1.24 -1.37
N ASP A 121 -1.85 1.43 -0.07
CA ASP A 121 -1.59 2.69 0.61
C ASP A 121 -2.79 3.65 0.67
N ALA A 122 -3.98 3.15 0.39
CA ALA A 122 -5.23 3.89 0.52
C ALA A 122 -6.36 2.97 0.98
N ASP A 123 -7.33 3.53 1.72
CA ASP A 123 -8.55 2.84 2.15
C ASP A 123 -9.77 3.75 1.96
N PRO A 124 -10.15 4.02 0.69
CA PRO A 124 -11.16 5.03 0.40
C PRO A 124 -12.58 4.60 0.75
N ASN A 125 -12.88 3.30 0.73
CA ASN A 125 -14.18 2.74 1.05
C ASN A 125 -14.07 1.30 1.57
N PRO A 126 -13.82 1.10 2.89
CA PRO A 126 -13.58 -0.23 3.49
C PRO A 126 -14.80 -1.17 3.46
N LYS A 127 -15.99 -0.66 3.08
CA LYS A 127 -17.18 -1.50 2.88
C LYS A 127 -17.26 -2.09 1.47
N ARG A 128 -16.54 -1.54 0.53
CA ARG A 128 -16.62 -1.87 -0.89
C ARG A 128 -15.36 -2.56 -1.40
N PHE A 129 -14.19 -2.16 -0.92
CA PHE A 129 -12.90 -2.58 -1.44
C PHE A 129 -12.01 -3.19 -0.35
N ASP A 130 -11.17 -4.12 -0.76
CA ASP A 130 -10.04 -4.56 0.05
C ASP A 130 -8.90 -3.54 -0.03
N SER A 131 -8.16 -3.39 1.06
CA SER A 131 -7.07 -2.41 1.15
C SER A 131 -5.87 -2.99 1.91
N ILE A 132 -4.67 -2.59 1.48
CA ILE A 132 -3.42 -2.83 2.20
C ILE A 132 -2.86 -1.48 2.57
N VAL A 133 -2.87 -1.16 3.86
CA VAL A 133 -2.47 0.14 4.39
C VAL A 133 -1.47 0.01 5.53
N VAL A 134 -0.67 1.06 5.74
CA VAL A 134 0.18 1.18 6.93
C VAL A 134 -0.68 1.60 8.12
N ASP A 135 -0.50 0.99 9.30
CA ASP A 135 -1.15 1.44 10.54
C ASP A 135 -0.49 2.74 11.04
N TYR A 136 -0.77 3.83 10.34
CA TYR A 136 -0.28 5.17 10.73
C TYR A 136 -0.78 5.60 12.11
N ARG A 137 -1.94 5.13 12.54
CA ARG A 137 -2.46 5.44 13.88
C ARG A 137 -1.52 4.91 14.95
N ARG A 138 -1.11 3.65 14.83
CA ARG A 138 -0.18 3.03 15.78
C ARG A 138 1.22 3.65 15.66
N ALA A 139 1.74 3.80 14.45
CA ALA A 139 3.06 4.37 14.21
C ALA A 139 3.20 5.78 14.80
N VAL A 140 2.24 6.66 14.55
CA VAL A 140 2.25 8.03 15.06
C VAL A 140 2.09 8.07 16.58
N GLU A 141 1.24 7.20 17.18
CA GLU A 141 1.10 7.10 18.63
C GLU A 141 2.40 6.66 19.29
N GLU A 142 3.12 5.69 18.72
CA GLU A 142 4.43 5.23 19.20
C GLU A 142 5.48 6.35 19.10
N ILE A 143 5.53 7.09 17.98
CA ILE A 143 6.43 8.24 17.81
C ILE A 143 6.17 9.32 18.86
N VAL A 144 4.91 9.73 19.03
CA VAL A 144 4.55 10.77 20.00
C VAL A 144 4.85 10.32 21.42
N SER A 145 4.57 9.05 21.78
CA SER A 145 4.91 8.48 23.09
C SER A 145 6.40 8.55 23.35
N TYR A 146 7.21 8.12 22.39
CA TYR A 146 8.68 8.16 22.49
C TYR A 146 9.20 9.59 22.70
N LEU A 147 8.70 10.56 21.94
CA LEU A 147 9.11 11.96 22.10
C LEU A 147 8.76 12.53 23.47
N VAL A 148 7.59 12.18 24.01
CA VAL A 148 7.16 12.57 25.36
C VAL A 148 8.01 11.89 26.44
N GLU A 149 8.35 10.61 26.28
CA GLU A 149 9.25 9.87 27.18
C GLU A 149 10.66 10.47 27.19
N CYS A 150 11.11 11.02 26.06
CA CYS A 150 12.36 11.79 25.97
C CYS A 150 12.26 13.18 26.65
N GLY A 151 11.13 13.57 27.20
CA GLY A 151 10.91 14.82 27.91
C GLY A 151 10.50 16.01 27.04
N HIS A 152 10.17 15.78 25.76
CA HIS A 152 9.73 16.85 24.88
C HIS A 152 8.27 17.25 25.16
N THR A 153 8.02 18.55 25.34
CA THR A 153 6.68 19.14 25.50
C THR A 153 6.31 20.06 24.34
N LYS A 154 7.29 20.60 23.63
CA LYS A 154 7.13 21.38 22.40
C LYS A 154 7.41 20.47 21.21
N ILE A 155 6.39 19.72 20.79
CA ILE A 155 6.49 18.73 19.73
C ILE A 155 5.74 19.27 18.50
N GLY A 156 6.46 19.41 17.40
CA GLY A 156 5.93 19.93 16.14
C GLY A 156 5.79 18.85 15.07
N MET A 157 5.14 19.23 13.97
CA MET A 157 5.01 18.41 12.78
C MET A 157 5.29 19.24 11.53
N ILE A 158 6.07 18.66 10.62
CA ILE A 158 6.15 19.06 9.23
C ILE A 158 5.47 17.99 8.41
N GLY A 159 4.36 18.35 7.76
CA GLY A 159 3.53 17.43 7.01
C GLY A 159 3.18 17.97 5.63
N CYS A 160 2.38 17.20 4.89
CA CYS A 160 1.86 17.61 3.60
C CYS A 160 0.35 17.80 3.66
N ARG A 161 -0.16 18.83 3.00
CA ARG A 161 -1.54 18.96 2.59
C ARG A 161 -1.57 19.04 1.08
N GLU A 162 -1.91 17.93 0.48
CA GLU A 162 -2.10 17.86 -0.95
C GLU A 162 -3.52 18.28 -1.29
N VAL A 163 -3.64 19.04 -2.35
CA VAL A 163 -4.91 19.34 -3.00
C VAL A 163 -4.81 18.81 -4.43
N ASP A 164 -5.88 18.23 -4.91
CA ASP A 164 -5.97 17.81 -6.29
C ASP A 164 -6.11 19.01 -7.24
N LYS A 165 -6.19 18.74 -8.54
CA LYS A 165 -6.35 19.78 -9.57
C LYS A 165 -7.65 20.58 -9.44
N GLU A 166 -8.63 20.03 -8.76
CA GLU A 166 -9.92 20.63 -8.47
C GLU A 166 -9.95 21.39 -7.15
N GLY A 167 -8.88 21.29 -6.34
CA GLY A 167 -8.76 21.95 -5.04
C GLY A 167 -9.34 21.12 -3.89
N ASP A 168 -9.67 19.86 -4.12
CA ASP A 168 -10.11 18.93 -3.07
C ASP A 168 -8.89 18.43 -2.26
N GLU A 169 -9.00 18.46 -0.94
CA GLU A 169 -7.91 18.07 -0.03
C GLU A 169 -7.76 16.53 -0.04
N VAL A 170 -6.55 16.05 -0.27
CA VAL A 170 -6.20 14.65 -0.07
C VAL A 170 -5.86 14.44 1.40
N LEU A 171 -6.62 13.60 2.08
CA LEU A 171 -6.52 13.41 3.53
C LEU A 171 -5.29 12.61 3.92
N ASP A 172 -4.29 13.26 4.51
CA ASP A 172 -3.19 12.58 5.21
C ASP A 172 -3.59 12.25 6.65
N THR A 173 -3.88 10.98 6.91
CA THR A 173 -4.31 10.50 8.24
C THR A 173 -3.25 10.68 9.33
N ARG A 174 -1.95 10.79 8.97
CA ARG A 174 -0.84 11.06 9.91
C ARG A 174 -1.06 12.37 10.66
N ILE A 175 -1.56 13.41 9.96
CA ILE A 175 -1.87 14.72 10.57
C ILE A 175 -2.90 14.57 11.69
N GLN A 176 -4.01 13.88 11.40
CA GLN A 176 -5.09 13.70 12.36
C GLN A 176 -4.63 12.85 13.56
N HIS A 177 -3.86 11.78 13.30
CA HIS A 177 -3.34 10.92 14.36
C HIS A 177 -2.36 11.67 15.27
N PHE A 178 -1.46 12.48 14.68
CA PHE A 178 -0.52 13.33 15.44
C PHE A 178 -1.25 14.32 16.34
N GLN A 179 -2.20 15.06 15.78
CA GLN A 179 -3.00 16.02 16.55
C GLN A 179 -3.74 15.32 17.70
N ASN A 180 -4.37 14.18 17.43
CA ASN A 180 -5.13 13.44 18.44
C ASN A 180 -4.22 12.89 19.54
N ALA A 181 -3.04 12.39 19.20
CA ALA A 181 -2.08 11.87 20.16
C ALA A 181 -1.57 12.95 21.10
N LEU A 182 -1.29 14.17 20.60
CA LEU A 182 -0.87 15.31 21.42
C LEU A 182 -2.05 15.93 22.21
N LYS A 183 -3.26 16.01 21.64
CA LYS A 183 -4.45 16.49 22.36
C LYS A 183 -4.78 15.62 23.58
N LYS A 184 -4.68 14.30 23.47
CA LYS A 184 -4.87 13.37 24.58
C LYS A 184 -3.90 13.62 25.75
N ARG A 185 -2.72 14.18 25.44
CA ARG A 185 -1.66 14.49 26.43
C ARG A 185 -1.64 15.95 26.87
N GLY A 186 -2.54 16.79 26.35
CA GLY A 186 -2.55 18.24 26.63
C GLY A 186 -1.36 19.01 26.05
N LEU A 187 -0.69 18.44 25.03
CA LEU A 187 0.54 18.96 24.42
C LEU A 187 0.34 19.47 22.98
N TYR A 188 -0.89 19.51 22.49
CA TYR A 188 -1.17 19.98 21.14
C TYR A 188 -1.15 21.50 21.04
N HIS A 189 -0.26 22.02 20.23
CA HIS A 189 -0.08 23.43 19.91
C HIS A 189 -0.12 23.61 18.38
N PRO A 190 -1.18 24.21 17.81
CA PRO A 190 -1.33 24.36 16.36
C PRO A 190 -0.15 25.09 15.69
N GLU A 191 0.44 26.06 16.40
CA GLU A 191 1.60 26.84 15.95
C GLU A 191 2.85 26.00 15.67
N TYR A 192 2.95 24.77 16.20
CA TYR A 192 4.04 23.84 15.92
C TYR A 192 3.75 22.90 14.74
N THR A 193 2.71 23.18 13.95
CA THR A 193 2.39 22.35 12.77
C THR A 193 2.44 23.19 11.50
N LYS A 194 3.31 22.79 10.57
CA LYS A 194 3.45 23.43 9.27
C LYS A 194 3.26 22.41 8.15
N PHE A 195 2.75 22.87 7.02
CA PHE A 195 2.42 22.03 5.87
C PHE A 195 3.02 22.54 4.58
N GLY A 196 3.47 21.62 3.73
CA GLY A 196 3.99 21.88 2.41
C GLY A 196 3.68 20.71 1.46
N ALA A 197 4.56 20.46 0.49
CA ALA A 197 4.53 19.27 -0.35
C ALA A 197 5.68 18.31 0.07
N TYR A 198 5.59 17.04 -0.31
CA TYR A 198 6.55 15.98 0.05
C TYR A 198 7.93 16.09 -0.63
N TYR A 199 8.52 17.27 -0.62
CA TYR A 199 9.83 17.53 -1.24
C TYR A 199 10.78 18.20 -0.28
N ALA A 200 12.07 17.88 -0.35
CA ALA A 200 13.13 18.40 0.49
C ALA A 200 13.14 19.94 0.61
N LYS A 201 12.84 20.65 -0.50
CA LYS A 201 12.75 22.10 -0.50
C LYS A 201 11.68 22.65 0.44
N TYR A 202 10.56 21.92 0.64
CA TYR A 202 9.51 22.34 1.56
C TYR A 202 9.87 22.02 3.01
N GLY A 203 10.49 20.87 3.28
CA GLY A 203 11.03 20.57 4.59
C GLY A 203 12.00 21.64 5.07
N TYR A 204 12.96 22.00 4.21
CA TYR A 204 13.90 23.11 4.48
C TYR A 204 13.18 24.43 4.72
N LYS A 205 12.26 24.82 3.84
CA LYS A 205 11.50 26.08 3.95
C LYS A 205 10.71 26.15 5.26
N LEU A 206 9.98 25.11 5.59
CA LEU A 206 9.09 25.07 6.77
C LEU A 206 9.90 25.05 8.08
N LEU A 207 11.05 24.36 8.10
CA LEU A 207 11.95 24.41 9.25
C LEU A 207 12.57 25.79 9.42
N LYS A 208 12.95 26.46 8.30
CA LYS A 208 13.46 27.81 8.32
C LYS A 208 12.41 28.79 8.85
N GLU A 209 11.16 28.66 8.46
CA GLU A 209 10.05 29.47 8.98
C GLU A 209 9.90 29.34 10.49
N PHE A 210 9.96 28.11 11.06
CA PHE A 210 9.95 27.90 12.52
C PHE A 210 11.11 28.63 13.20
N TYR A 211 12.29 28.60 12.60
CA TYR A 211 13.47 29.29 13.13
C TYR A 211 13.34 30.81 13.11
N GLU A 212 12.90 31.38 11.98
CA GLU A 212 12.74 32.82 11.79
C GLU A 212 11.61 33.41 12.67
N GLU A 213 10.55 32.65 12.91
CA GLU A 213 9.45 33.01 13.81
C GLU A 213 9.84 32.93 15.29
N GLY A 214 11.02 32.38 15.62
CA GLY A 214 11.43 32.15 17.01
C GLY A 214 10.59 31.12 17.75
N ASN A 215 9.89 30.27 17.03
CA ASN A 215 8.94 29.30 17.55
C ASN A 215 9.33 27.85 17.21
N LEU A 216 10.63 27.55 17.29
CA LEU A 216 11.16 26.22 16.96
C LEU A 216 10.72 25.20 18.05
N PRO A 217 10.03 24.11 17.70
CA PRO A 217 9.75 23.03 18.63
C PRO A 217 11.05 22.29 19.04
N THR A 218 11.03 21.61 20.18
CA THR A 218 12.19 20.84 20.66
C THR A 218 12.30 19.46 20.03
N ALA A 219 11.24 18.98 19.40
CA ALA A 219 11.19 17.77 18.60
C ALA A 219 10.23 17.97 17.43
N LEU A 220 10.56 17.34 16.29
CA LEU A 220 9.75 17.38 15.07
C LEU A 220 9.44 15.98 14.59
N PHE A 221 8.17 15.73 14.28
CA PHE A 221 7.73 14.64 13.44
C PHE A 221 7.63 15.13 12.00
N VAL A 222 8.41 14.54 11.10
CA VAL A 222 8.39 14.83 9.67
C VAL A 222 7.68 13.69 8.96
N ALA A 223 6.71 14.03 8.08
CA ALA A 223 5.77 13.05 7.53
C ALA A 223 6.41 12.00 6.61
N ASN A 224 7.54 12.32 5.96
CA ASN A 224 8.36 11.38 5.20
C ASN A 224 9.85 11.75 5.30
N ASP A 225 10.71 10.85 4.85
CA ASP A 225 12.17 11.00 4.87
C ASP A 225 12.73 11.88 3.74
N SER A 226 11.92 12.17 2.73
CA SER A 226 12.29 13.08 1.62
C SER A 226 12.19 14.56 1.99
N MET A 227 11.46 14.91 3.06
CA MET A 227 11.34 16.29 3.57
C MET A 227 12.47 16.62 4.53
#